data_4f1815fb57dbf502649e7467e0c2305e
#
_entry.id   4f1815fb57dbf502649e7467e0c2305e
#
_cell.length_a   1.000
_cell.length_b   1.000
_cell.length_c   1.000
_cell.angle_alpha   90.00
_cell.angle_beta   90.00
_cell.angle_gamma   90.00
#
_symmetry.space_group_name_H-M   'P 1'
#
loop_
_entity.id
_entity.type
_entity.pdbx_description
1 polymer ?
#
loop_
_entity_poly.entity_id
_entity_poly.type
_entity_poly.pdbx_seq_one_letter_code
_entity_poly.pdbx_strand_id
1 'polypeptide(L)'
;KIREKEAENAGKFIGAKEVFNINVSDMQVNRHDQAQIDAVADVVRYARPDVIITHNDVDYMQDHVETSHLATNGAFMSGLPHRSVNYPAFESMIPTFFMDSLAGVDFNPTHYVDITGQIEMKLKALEMHESQIKWMLDHDGIDFVDMIRTCSRYRGYQCGVAYAEGFRPYNVYPRHSTKHLLP
;
A
#
# COMPACT_ATOMS: atom_id res chain seq x y z
N LYS A 1 -8.91 -16.94 -4.31
CA LYS A 1 -10.35 -16.73 -4.68
C LYS A 1 -11.18 -16.08 -3.58
N ILE A 2 -11.05 -16.49 -2.29
CA ILE A 2 -11.78 -15.80 -1.19
C ILE A 2 -11.18 -14.42 -0.99
N ARG A 3 -9.89 -14.32 -0.67
CA ARG A 3 -9.17 -13.05 -0.44
C ARG A 3 -9.25 -12.08 -1.63
N GLU A 4 -9.22 -12.60 -2.85
CA GLU A 4 -9.38 -11.80 -4.07
C GLU A 4 -10.75 -11.11 -4.10
N LYS A 5 -11.82 -11.85 -3.80
CA LYS A 5 -13.18 -11.30 -3.75
C LYS A 5 -13.35 -10.30 -2.58
N GLU A 6 -12.75 -10.58 -1.44
CA GLU A 6 -12.73 -9.66 -0.30
C GLU A 6 -12.04 -8.34 -0.67
N ALA A 7 -10.88 -8.40 -1.33
CA ALA A 7 -10.16 -7.22 -1.82
C ALA A 7 -10.97 -6.43 -2.86
N GLU A 8 -11.63 -7.11 -3.80
CA GLU A 8 -12.52 -6.46 -4.77
C GLU A 8 -13.69 -5.75 -4.09
N ASN A 9 -14.31 -6.38 -3.09
CA ASN A 9 -15.42 -5.80 -2.34
C ASN A 9 -14.95 -4.57 -1.54
N ALA A 10 -13.83 -4.67 -0.82
CA ALA A 10 -13.25 -3.57 -0.08
C ALA A 10 -12.87 -2.41 -1.03
N GLY A 11 -12.23 -2.71 -2.16
CA GLY A 11 -11.89 -1.72 -3.18
C GLY A 11 -13.13 -0.97 -3.70
N LYS A 12 -14.19 -1.69 -4.05
CA LYS A 12 -15.47 -1.07 -4.47
C LYS A 12 -16.06 -0.19 -3.39
N PHE A 13 -16.00 -0.63 -2.15
CA PHE A 13 -16.56 0.11 -1.02
C PHE A 13 -15.88 1.46 -0.81
N ILE A 14 -14.55 1.51 -0.91
CA ILE A 14 -13.77 2.77 -0.80
C ILE A 14 -13.77 3.60 -2.08
N GLY A 15 -14.41 3.13 -3.16
CA GLY A 15 -14.50 3.86 -4.43
C GLY A 15 -13.28 3.71 -5.34
N ALA A 16 -12.48 2.64 -5.18
CA ALA A 16 -11.41 2.34 -6.12
C ALA A 16 -11.98 2.10 -7.53
N LYS A 17 -11.34 2.68 -8.54
CA LYS A 17 -11.75 2.51 -9.94
C LYS A 17 -11.54 1.07 -10.40
N GLU A 18 -10.40 0.49 -10.02
CA GLU A 18 -10.04 -0.89 -10.36
C GLU A 18 -9.22 -1.51 -9.24
N VAL A 19 -9.30 -2.83 -9.14
CA VAL A 19 -8.50 -3.66 -8.23
C VAL A 19 -7.77 -4.70 -9.09
N PHE A 20 -6.45 -4.70 -9.02
CA PHE A 20 -5.60 -5.64 -9.73
C PHE A 20 -5.06 -6.70 -8.78
N ASN A 21 -5.06 -7.94 -9.22
CA ASN A 21 -4.44 -9.04 -8.49
C ASN A 21 -3.47 -9.78 -9.41
N ILE A 22 -2.18 -9.75 -9.09
CA ILE A 22 -1.14 -10.47 -9.85
C ILE A 22 -0.98 -11.94 -9.43
N ASN A 23 -1.85 -12.42 -8.52
CA ASN A 23 -1.96 -13.83 -8.11
C ASN A 23 -0.65 -14.46 -7.60
N VAL A 24 0.14 -13.71 -6.87
CA VAL A 24 1.31 -14.25 -6.15
C VAL A 24 0.83 -14.90 -4.86
N SER A 25 1.28 -16.13 -4.60
CA SER A 25 0.95 -16.84 -3.36
C SER A 25 1.64 -16.20 -2.14
N ASP A 26 1.06 -16.42 -0.98
CA ASP A 26 1.63 -16.02 0.31
C ASP A 26 3.08 -16.51 0.46
N MET A 27 3.97 -15.70 0.98
CA MET A 27 5.42 -15.93 1.10
C MET A 27 6.17 -16.19 -0.22
N GLN A 28 5.57 -15.80 -1.37
CA GLN A 28 6.17 -15.95 -2.70
C GLN A 28 6.39 -14.61 -3.42
N VAL A 29 6.11 -13.49 -2.74
CA VAL A 29 6.46 -12.18 -3.30
C VAL A 29 7.98 -12.07 -3.39
N ASN A 30 8.49 -11.68 -4.57
CA ASN A 30 9.93 -11.67 -4.83
C ASN A 30 10.31 -10.50 -5.74
N ARG A 31 11.04 -9.55 -5.19
CA ARG A 31 11.55 -8.35 -5.91
C ARG A 31 12.46 -8.66 -7.08
N HIS A 32 13.00 -9.87 -7.18
CA HIS A 32 13.91 -10.31 -8.25
C HIS A 32 13.19 -11.15 -9.31
N ASP A 33 11.92 -11.51 -9.09
CA ASP A 33 11.11 -12.21 -10.08
C ASP A 33 10.68 -11.25 -11.19
N GLN A 34 11.17 -11.52 -12.40
CA GLN A 34 10.95 -10.65 -13.54
C GLN A 34 9.47 -10.59 -13.95
N ALA A 35 8.74 -11.68 -13.83
CA ALA A 35 7.32 -11.71 -14.17
C ALA A 35 6.50 -10.84 -13.18
N GLN A 36 6.84 -10.86 -11.89
CA GLN A 36 6.21 -10.00 -10.89
C GLN A 36 6.54 -8.52 -11.13
N ILE A 37 7.80 -8.21 -11.46
CA ILE A 37 8.22 -6.83 -11.80
C ILE A 37 7.45 -6.33 -13.03
N ASP A 38 7.34 -7.16 -14.06
CA ASP A 38 6.65 -6.79 -15.30
C ASP A 38 5.15 -6.60 -15.08
N ALA A 39 4.52 -7.44 -14.26
CA ALA A 39 3.12 -7.29 -13.90
C ALA A 39 2.86 -5.95 -13.17
N VAL A 40 3.71 -5.57 -12.23
CA VAL A 40 3.60 -4.28 -11.54
C VAL A 40 3.87 -3.11 -12.50
N ALA A 41 4.90 -3.22 -13.35
CA ALA A 41 5.19 -2.19 -14.35
C ALA A 41 4.01 -1.98 -15.32
N ASP A 42 3.33 -3.06 -15.68
CA ASP A 42 2.16 -3.05 -16.55
C ASP A 42 0.98 -2.33 -15.89
N VAL A 43 0.70 -2.62 -14.61
CA VAL A 43 -0.32 -1.91 -13.84
C VAL A 43 0.01 -0.42 -13.73
N VAL A 44 1.26 -0.05 -13.46
CA VAL A 44 1.69 1.36 -13.39
C VAL A 44 1.50 2.07 -14.74
N ARG A 45 1.86 1.42 -15.86
CA ARG A 45 1.65 1.97 -17.19
C ARG A 45 0.18 2.17 -17.54
N TYR A 46 -0.65 1.23 -17.14
CA TYR A 46 -2.10 1.32 -17.30
C TYR A 46 -2.71 2.45 -16.46
N ALA A 47 -2.42 2.44 -15.15
CA ALA A 47 -3.01 3.36 -14.20
C ALA A 47 -2.48 4.80 -14.33
N ARG A 48 -1.23 4.99 -14.79
CA ARG A 48 -0.55 6.29 -14.92
C ARG A 48 -0.69 7.15 -13.65
N PRO A 49 -0.30 6.64 -12.48
CA PRO A 49 -0.59 7.29 -11.20
C PRO A 49 0.24 8.57 -10.98
N ASP A 50 -0.34 9.53 -10.28
CA ASP A 50 0.36 10.72 -9.79
C ASP A 50 1.20 10.42 -8.55
N VAL A 51 0.81 9.40 -7.78
CA VAL A 51 1.51 8.95 -6.55
C VAL A 51 1.35 7.44 -6.37
N ILE A 52 2.36 6.80 -5.81
CA ILE A 52 2.31 5.40 -5.38
C ILE A 52 2.42 5.37 -3.86
N ILE A 53 1.56 4.59 -3.22
CA ILE A 53 1.65 4.24 -1.81
C ILE A 53 1.90 2.74 -1.72
N THR A 54 2.91 2.34 -0.95
CA THR A 54 3.27 0.94 -0.79
C THR A 54 3.67 0.63 0.65
N HIS A 55 3.92 -0.64 0.96
CA HIS A 55 4.43 -1.06 2.26
C HIS A 55 5.76 -0.40 2.61
N ASN A 56 6.07 -0.34 3.91
CA ASN A 56 7.39 0.09 4.37
C ASN A 56 8.47 -0.91 3.92
N ASP A 57 9.68 -0.41 3.66
CA ASP A 57 10.85 -1.19 3.28
C ASP A 57 11.53 -1.90 4.46
N VAL A 58 11.06 -1.62 5.68
CA VAL A 58 11.45 -2.29 6.93
C VAL A 58 10.19 -2.79 7.62
N ASP A 59 10.01 -4.11 7.66
CA ASP A 59 8.84 -4.76 8.26
C ASP A 59 9.26 -6.17 8.71
N TYR A 60 8.57 -6.73 9.72
CA TYR A 60 8.78 -8.11 10.14
C TYR A 60 8.25 -9.12 9.12
N MET A 61 7.23 -8.72 8.33
CA MET A 61 6.65 -9.53 7.26
C MET A 61 7.47 -9.42 6.00
N GLN A 62 8.09 -10.52 5.58
CA GLN A 62 8.92 -10.55 4.36
C GLN A 62 8.15 -10.07 3.13
N ASP A 63 6.91 -10.52 2.94
CA ASP A 63 6.11 -10.13 1.77
C ASP A 63 5.82 -8.62 1.72
N HIS A 64 5.72 -7.93 2.87
CA HIS A 64 5.59 -6.47 2.90
C HIS A 64 6.86 -5.80 2.37
N VAL A 65 8.03 -6.24 2.84
CA VAL A 65 9.34 -5.74 2.39
C VAL A 65 9.52 -6.00 0.89
N GLU A 66 9.24 -7.22 0.44
CA GLU A 66 9.32 -7.59 -0.98
C GLU A 66 8.35 -6.76 -1.84
N THR A 67 7.11 -6.55 -1.37
CA THR A 67 6.11 -5.71 -2.05
C THR A 67 6.58 -4.27 -2.18
N SER A 68 7.20 -3.69 -1.15
CA SER A 68 7.72 -2.32 -1.22
C SER A 68 8.76 -2.16 -2.31
N HIS A 69 9.70 -3.08 -2.39
CA HIS A 69 10.72 -3.11 -3.42
C HIS A 69 10.17 -3.43 -4.80
N LEU A 70 9.22 -4.36 -4.89
CA LEU A 70 8.56 -4.71 -6.13
C LEU A 70 7.79 -3.52 -6.72
N ALA A 71 7.09 -2.76 -5.87
CA ALA A 71 6.39 -1.54 -6.28
C ALA A 71 7.36 -0.46 -6.80
N THR A 72 8.48 -0.23 -6.10
CA THR A 72 9.48 0.77 -6.52
C THR A 72 10.23 0.34 -7.79
N ASN A 73 10.55 -0.97 -7.92
CA ASN A 73 11.17 -1.52 -9.13
C ASN A 73 10.20 -1.47 -10.32
N GLY A 74 8.94 -1.89 -10.14
CA GLY A 74 7.93 -1.82 -11.18
C GLY A 74 7.66 -0.38 -11.64
N ALA A 75 7.60 0.57 -10.70
CA ALA A 75 7.49 1.99 -11.03
C ALA A 75 8.70 2.52 -11.84
N PHE A 76 9.91 2.06 -11.53
CA PHE A 76 11.09 2.38 -12.33
C PHE A 76 11.02 1.75 -13.72
N MET A 77 10.70 0.45 -13.79
CA MET A 77 10.61 -0.29 -15.06
C MET A 77 9.49 0.22 -15.97
N SER A 78 8.42 0.78 -15.40
CA SER A 78 7.32 1.35 -16.19
C SER A 78 7.74 2.49 -17.11
N GLY A 79 8.81 3.22 -16.75
CA GLY A 79 9.36 4.31 -17.55
C GLY A 79 10.31 3.88 -18.66
N LEU A 80 10.73 2.62 -18.72
CA LEU A 80 11.74 2.14 -19.68
C LEU A 80 11.12 1.68 -21.00
N PRO A 81 11.33 2.41 -22.13
CA PRO A 81 10.66 2.08 -23.40
C PRO A 81 11.03 0.72 -23.98
N HIS A 82 12.25 0.23 -23.71
CA HIS A 82 12.71 -1.06 -24.20
C HIS A 82 12.13 -2.27 -23.42
N ARG A 83 11.45 -2.01 -22.34
CA ARG A 83 10.78 -3.04 -21.57
C ARG A 83 9.48 -3.44 -22.24
N SER A 84 9.42 -4.69 -22.71
CA SER A 84 8.22 -5.21 -23.40
C SER A 84 7.21 -5.70 -22.35
N VAL A 85 6.12 -4.96 -22.21
CA VAL A 85 4.92 -5.31 -21.47
C VAL A 85 3.69 -4.87 -22.28
N ASN A 86 2.48 -4.99 -21.75
CA ASN A 86 1.25 -4.80 -22.52
C ASN A 86 0.96 -3.32 -22.88
N TYR A 87 1.44 -2.36 -22.06
CA TYR A 87 1.15 -0.94 -22.24
C TYR A 87 2.41 -0.13 -22.58
N PRO A 88 2.25 1.01 -23.29
CA PRO A 88 3.37 1.90 -23.61
C PRO A 88 4.06 2.43 -22.36
N ALA A 89 5.36 2.73 -22.48
CA ALA A 89 6.13 3.30 -21.38
C ALA A 89 5.46 4.55 -20.79
N PHE A 90 5.51 4.66 -19.48
CA PHE A 90 5.05 5.81 -18.73
C PHE A 90 6.25 6.57 -18.18
N GLU A 91 6.78 7.48 -18.96
CA GLU A 91 8.00 8.25 -18.67
C GLU A 91 7.72 9.36 -17.63
N SER A 92 7.20 8.99 -16.47
CA SER A 92 6.95 9.91 -15.36
C SER A 92 7.74 9.49 -14.13
N MET A 93 8.29 10.47 -13.45
CA MET A 93 8.88 10.27 -12.12
C MET A 93 7.77 10.29 -11.09
N ILE A 94 7.32 9.11 -10.68
CA ILE A 94 6.19 8.94 -9.79
C ILE A 94 6.68 9.01 -8.33
N PRO A 95 6.30 10.05 -7.57
CA PRO A 95 6.56 10.09 -6.14
C PRO A 95 5.95 8.87 -5.44
N THR A 96 6.72 8.27 -4.54
CA THR A 96 6.30 7.06 -3.83
C THR A 96 6.38 7.30 -2.34
N PHE A 97 5.37 6.83 -1.60
CA PHE A 97 5.32 6.89 -0.16
C PHE A 97 5.21 5.49 0.43
N PHE A 98 5.93 5.27 1.50
CA PHE A 98 5.73 4.13 2.37
C PHE A 98 4.61 4.45 3.36
N MET A 99 3.65 3.54 3.49
CA MET A 99 2.63 3.57 4.54
C MET A 99 3.16 2.93 5.82
N ASP A 100 2.47 3.17 6.91
CA ASP A 100 2.81 2.66 8.23
C ASP A 100 2.92 1.12 8.25
N SER A 101 3.82 0.62 9.09
CA SER A 101 3.91 -0.81 9.38
C SER A 101 2.78 -1.25 10.32
N LEU A 102 2.57 -2.56 10.42
CA LEU A 102 1.59 -3.10 11.35
C LEU A 102 1.95 -2.71 12.79
N ALA A 103 0.99 -2.21 13.54
CA ALA A 103 1.16 -1.66 14.88
C ALA A 103 2.16 -0.47 15.01
N GLY A 104 2.62 0.10 13.89
CA GLY A 104 3.51 1.25 13.86
C GLY A 104 4.95 0.96 14.30
N VAL A 105 5.34 -0.32 14.36
CA VAL A 105 6.68 -0.75 14.82
C VAL A 105 7.73 -0.35 13.78
N ASP A 106 8.85 0.25 14.25
CA ASP A 106 9.97 0.70 13.42
C ASP A 106 9.60 1.64 12.27
N PHE A 107 8.46 2.35 12.40
CA PHE A 107 8.03 3.33 11.42
C PHE A 107 7.92 4.73 12.03
N ASN A 108 8.74 5.64 11.52
CA ASN A 108 8.72 7.06 11.89
C ASN A 108 8.15 7.88 10.73
N PRO A 109 6.84 8.19 10.74
CA PRO A 109 6.23 8.98 9.69
C PRO A 109 6.76 10.42 9.71
N THR A 110 6.88 11.01 8.52
CA THR A 110 7.21 12.43 8.34
C THR A 110 6.04 13.21 7.74
N HIS A 111 5.03 12.50 7.26
CA HIS A 111 3.81 13.05 6.71
C HIS A 111 2.62 12.37 7.38
N TYR A 112 1.58 13.14 7.62
CA TYR A 112 0.35 12.65 8.23
C TYR A 112 -0.85 13.10 7.40
N VAL A 113 -1.81 12.22 7.25
CA VAL A 113 -3.11 12.52 6.63
C VAL A 113 -4.18 12.43 7.70
N ASP A 114 -4.94 13.50 7.90
CA ASP A 114 -6.09 13.51 8.80
C ASP A 114 -7.20 12.63 8.22
N ILE A 115 -7.51 11.54 8.90
CA ILE A 115 -8.58 10.61 8.54
C ILE A 115 -9.73 10.62 9.55
N THR A 116 -9.85 11.69 10.36
CA THR A 116 -10.88 11.79 11.40
C THR A 116 -12.27 11.55 10.84
N GLY A 117 -12.58 12.11 9.66
CA GLY A 117 -13.86 11.90 8.99
C GLY A 117 -14.01 10.56 8.27
N GLN A 118 -12.92 9.81 8.06
CA GLN A 118 -12.88 8.59 7.27
C GLN A 118 -12.60 7.33 8.10
N ILE A 119 -12.37 7.44 9.39
CA ILE A 119 -11.98 6.30 10.23
C ILE A 119 -12.98 5.14 10.16
N GLU A 120 -14.27 5.43 10.22
CA GLU A 120 -15.29 4.38 10.17
C GLU A 120 -15.36 3.71 8.79
N MET A 121 -15.12 4.46 7.70
CA MET A 121 -15.01 3.90 6.36
C MET A 121 -13.79 2.98 6.24
N LYS A 122 -12.64 3.40 6.77
CA LYS A 122 -11.42 2.59 6.81
C LYS A 122 -11.64 1.26 7.53
N LEU A 123 -12.23 1.30 8.73
CA LEU A 123 -12.47 0.10 9.52
C LEU A 123 -13.48 -0.82 8.84
N LYS A 124 -14.52 -0.25 8.24
CA LYS A 124 -15.51 -1.06 7.51
C LYS A 124 -14.93 -1.70 6.24
N ALA A 125 -14.01 -1.04 5.56
CA ALA A 125 -13.26 -1.65 4.46
C ALA A 125 -12.38 -2.82 4.94
N LEU A 126 -11.75 -2.67 6.10
CA LEU A 126 -10.97 -3.74 6.73
C LEU A 126 -11.86 -4.94 7.09
N GLU A 127 -13.04 -4.71 7.68
CA GLU A 127 -13.99 -5.77 8.04
C GLU A 127 -14.44 -6.61 6.83
N MET A 128 -14.38 -6.08 5.61
CA MET A 128 -14.70 -6.84 4.39
C MET A 128 -13.67 -7.94 4.07
N HIS A 129 -12.51 -7.93 4.72
CA HIS A 129 -11.53 -9.02 4.71
C HIS A 129 -11.84 -10.06 5.79
N GLU A 130 -13.08 -10.57 5.79
CA GLU A 130 -13.64 -11.43 6.82
C GLU A 130 -12.75 -12.64 7.17
N SER A 131 -12.16 -13.28 6.15
CA SER A 131 -11.27 -14.42 6.33
C SER A 131 -10.03 -14.07 7.16
N GLN A 132 -9.50 -12.86 7.00
CA GLN A 132 -8.33 -12.38 7.75
C GLN A 132 -8.71 -11.94 9.16
N ILE A 133 -9.79 -11.17 9.31
CA ILE A 133 -10.31 -10.76 10.62
C ILE A 133 -10.56 -11.97 11.50
N LYS A 134 -11.27 -12.96 10.95
CA LYS A 134 -11.56 -14.20 11.68
C LYS A 134 -10.29 -14.96 12.03
N TRP A 135 -9.35 -15.09 11.11
CA TRP A 135 -8.11 -15.82 11.35
C TRP A 135 -7.25 -15.16 12.44
N MET A 136 -7.10 -13.83 12.40
CA MET A 136 -6.35 -13.08 13.41
C MET A 136 -6.95 -13.23 14.81
N LEU A 137 -8.29 -13.23 14.90
CA LEU A 137 -8.97 -13.43 16.17
C LEU A 137 -8.82 -14.86 16.69
N ASP A 138 -9.10 -15.85 15.84
CA ASP A 138 -9.14 -17.26 16.24
C ASP A 138 -7.74 -17.84 16.52
N HIS A 139 -6.73 -17.42 15.76
CA HIS A 139 -5.37 -17.93 15.85
C HIS A 139 -4.48 -17.11 16.78
N ASP A 140 -4.49 -15.79 16.66
CA ASP A 140 -3.59 -14.89 17.36
C ASP A 140 -4.25 -14.18 18.56
N GLY A 141 -5.58 -14.29 18.70
CA GLY A 141 -6.35 -13.60 19.74
C GLY A 141 -6.37 -12.07 19.56
N ILE A 142 -6.15 -11.58 18.34
CA ILE A 142 -6.04 -10.16 18.03
C ILE A 142 -7.36 -9.65 17.44
N ASP A 143 -7.98 -8.68 18.10
CA ASP A 143 -9.01 -7.83 17.48
C ASP A 143 -8.33 -6.83 16.52
N PHE A 144 -8.28 -7.23 15.25
CA PHE A 144 -7.54 -6.47 14.24
C PHE A 144 -8.20 -5.11 13.95
N VAL A 145 -9.52 -5.02 14.06
CA VAL A 145 -10.26 -3.76 13.86
C VAL A 145 -9.93 -2.75 14.97
N ASP A 146 -9.94 -3.20 16.24
CA ASP A 146 -9.55 -2.36 17.37
C ASP A 146 -8.07 -1.96 17.29
N MET A 147 -7.19 -2.87 16.91
CA MET A 147 -5.77 -2.57 16.72
C MET A 147 -5.57 -1.45 15.69
N ILE A 148 -6.21 -1.51 14.51
CA ILE A 148 -6.09 -0.48 13.48
C ILE A 148 -6.72 0.85 13.93
N ARG A 149 -7.82 0.83 14.64
CA ARG A 149 -8.42 2.02 15.26
C ARG A 149 -7.44 2.68 16.24
N THR A 150 -6.83 1.88 17.09
CA THR A 150 -5.85 2.34 18.11
C THR A 150 -4.62 2.94 17.45
N CYS A 151 -4.03 2.28 16.44
CA CYS A 151 -2.89 2.80 15.69
C CYS A 151 -3.22 4.13 14.99
N SER A 152 -4.37 4.22 14.34
CA SER A 152 -4.81 5.46 13.68
C SER A 152 -5.01 6.60 14.70
N ARG A 153 -5.52 6.29 15.89
CA ARG A 153 -5.64 7.26 16.99
C ARG A 153 -4.27 7.70 17.52
N TYR A 154 -3.34 6.77 17.67
CA TYR A 154 -1.97 7.09 18.08
C TYR A 154 -1.29 8.04 17.08
N ARG A 155 -1.43 7.80 15.78
CA ARG A 155 -0.93 8.71 14.75
C ARG A 155 -1.63 10.07 14.79
N GLY A 156 -2.93 10.09 15.10
CA GLY A 156 -3.68 11.34 15.32
C GLY A 156 -3.10 12.19 16.45
N TYR A 157 -2.73 11.58 17.59
CA TYR A 157 -2.06 12.31 18.68
C TYR A 157 -0.73 12.92 18.27
N GLN A 158 0.02 12.29 17.37
CA GLN A 158 1.30 12.81 16.92
C GLN A 158 1.19 14.08 16.06
N CYS A 159 0.05 14.29 15.40
CA CYS A 159 -0.18 15.46 14.54
C CYS A 159 -1.37 16.35 14.96
N GLY A 160 -1.99 16.08 16.12
CA GLY A 160 -3.00 16.95 16.72
C GLY A 160 -4.41 16.79 16.16
N VAL A 161 -4.76 15.63 15.60
CA VAL A 161 -6.11 15.28 15.13
C VAL A 161 -6.65 14.04 15.83
N ALA A 162 -7.93 13.69 15.64
CA ALA A 162 -8.49 12.52 16.31
C ALA A 162 -7.95 11.19 15.74
N TYR A 163 -7.80 11.09 14.43
CA TYR A 163 -7.26 9.93 13.74
C TYR A 163 -6.41 10.37 12.54
N ALA A 164 -5.27 9.73 12.33
CA ALA A 164 -4.40 9.99 11.19
C ALA A 164 -3.82 8.69 10.62
N GLU A 165 -3.35 8.76 9.38
CA GLU A 165 -2.41 7.81 8.78
C GLU A 165 -1.04 8.45 8.64
N GLY A 166 0.00 7.66 8.90
CA GLY A 166 1.39 8.10 8.79
C GLY A 166 2.05 7.61 7.50
N PHE A 167 2.83 8.48 6.88
CA PHE A 167 3.57 8.18 5.64
C PHE A 167 5.00 8.66 5.72
N ARG A 168 5.88 8.03 4.95
CA ARG A 168 7.27 8.42 4.75
C ARG A 168 7.59 8.39 3.24
N PRO A 169 8.13 9.47 2.65
CA PRO A 169 8.47 9.47 1.24
C PRO A 169 9.65 8.54 0.95
N TYR A 170 9.61 7.88 -0.20
CA TYR A 170 10.74 7.16 -0.76
C TYR A 170 11.75 8.15 -1.34
N ASN A 171 12.69 8.57 -0.51
CA ASN A 171 13.65 9.62 -0.82
C ASN A 171 14.85 9.08 -1.61
N VAL A 172 14.70 8.99 -2.92
CA VAL A 172 15.79 8.60 -3.83
C VAL A 172 15.86 9.56 -5.01
N TYR A 173 17.06 9.72 -5.56
CA TYR A 173 17.25 10.51 -6.77
C TYR A 173 16.55 9.83 -7.97
N PRO A 174 15.85 10.57 -8.81
CA PRO A 174 15.37 11.95 -8.69
C PRO A 174 13.90 12.04 -8.26
N ARG A 175 13.38 11.08 -7.44
CA ARG A 175 11.95 10.88 -7.13
C ARG A 175 11.40 11.80 -6.03
N HIS A 176 11.97 13.00 -5.88
CA HIS A 176 11.40 14.01 -5.01
C HIS A 176 10.35 14.83 -5.74
N SER A 177 9.27 15.19 -5.05
CA SER A 177 8.27 16.12 -5.54
C SER A 177 8.34 17.43 -4.78
N THR A 178 8.17 18.54 -5.51
CA THR A 178 7.98 19.87 -4.93
C THR A 178 6.51 20.18 -4.65
N LYS A 179 5.61 19.26 -4.97
CA LYS A 179 4.16 19.39 -4.76
C LYS A 179 3.73 18.71 -3.48
N HIS A 180 2.70 19.25 -2.82
CA HIS A 180 1.96 18.51 -1.82
C HIS A 180 1.12 17.44 -2.53
N LEU A 181 1.35 16.16 -2.23
CA LEU A 181 0.75 15.03 -2.90
C LEU A 181 -0.22 14.25 -2.01
N LEU A 182 -0.05 14.36 -0.71
CA LEU A 182 -0.98 13.81 0.27
C LEU A 182 -1.96 14.89 0.71
N PRO A 183 -3.24 14.54 0.92
CA PRO A 183 -4.26 15.48 1.37
C PRO A 183 -4.01 16.04 2.77
#